data_719d21249bdc20a542a6f42c1d08bff9
#
_entry.id   719d21249bdc20a542a6f42c1d08bff9
#
_cell.length_a   1.000
_cell.length_b   1.000
_cell.length_c   1.000
_cell.angle_alpha   90.00
_cell.angle_beta   90.00
_cell.angle_gamma   90.00
#
_symmetry.space_group_name_H-M   'P 1'
#
loop_
_entity.id
_entity.type
_entity.pdbx_description
1 polymer ?
#
loop_
_entity_poly.entity_id
_entity_poly.type
_entity_poly.pdbx_seq_one_letter_code
_entity_poly.pdbx_strand_id
1 'polypeptide(L)'
;MIMEIYNKVERACRSILLLGMLLVSTMSFAQTTRTVYCMGETVMDILFRGSTPIAANAGGSALNSAVSLGRVGAHVEFIGEVGNDSTGMHILDFLKDNHVGTSYVHRCEGMRTTVSLAYLNERNDASYVFFMDTPKDGPSAVAPDFHKDDILLLGSFYAVNPRNRQRVELVLNKAREQGAIVYYDVNLRSPHASMLPKLMPAITNMMSQADVVRASRGDLRTVFGTTDADSVYHAIIAPLCKQFVCTRGADAVTVFTGKGKTDYPVKKITTVSTIGAGDNFNAGFIYGLIHQGITQKQLANDLAAAQWKSLEHSAQLFSQDCCMHLDNYISEGLADKLKANSKK
;
A
#
# COMPACT_ATOMS: atom_id res chain seq x y z
N MET A 1 -56.61 16.98 -40.30
CA MET A 1 -55.37 17.82 -40.50
C MET A 1 -54.73 18.21 -39.16
N ILE A 2 -55.41 18.92 -38.23
CA ILE A 2 -54.78 19.35 -36.94
C ILE A 2 -54.40 18.16 -36.05
N MET A 3 -55.26 17.14 -35.95
CA MET A 3 -55.04 15.94 -35.14
C MET A 3 -53.91 15.04 -35.68
N GLU A 4 -53.69 15.01 -37.01
CA GLU A 4 -52.56 14.27 -37.59
C GLU A 4 -51.23 14.95 -37.35
N ILE A 5 -51.20 16.27 -37.33
CA ILE A 5 -50.00 17.05 -37.01
C ILE A 5 -49.61 16.83 -35.54
N TYR A 6 -50.62 16.85 -34.64
CA TYR A 6 -50.43 16.60 -33.21
C TYR A 6 -49.82 15.20 -32.97
N ASN A 7 -50.35 14.17 -33.56
CA ASN A 7 -49.87 12.80 -33.45
C ASN A 7 -48.46 12.60 -34.06
N LYS A 8 -48.10 13.33 -35.12
CA LYS A 8 -46.72 13.31 -35.67
C LYS A 8 -45.71 13.97 -34.77
N VAL A 9 -46.07 15.10 -34.14
CA VAL A 9 -45.22 15.82 -33.20
C VAL A 9 -44.99 14.98 -31.91
N GLU A 10 -46.04 14.38 -31.37
CA GLU A 10 -45.94 13.51 -30.19
C GLU A 10 -45.04 12.27 -30.42
N ARG A 11 -45.16 11.62 -31.61
CA ARG A 11 -44.28 10.51 -31.99
C ARG A 11 -42.82 10.96 -32.16
N ALA A 12 -42.59 12.12 -32.73
CA ALA A 12 -41.25 12.67 -32.90
C ALA A 12 -40.62 13.01 -31.54
N CYS A 13 -41.38 13.61 -30.62
CA CYS A 13 -40.89 13.90 -29.23
C CYS A 13 -40.60 12.64 -28.46
N ARG A 14 -41.44 11.58 -28.54
CA ARG A 14 -41.18 10.29 -27.91
C ARG A 14 -39.95 9.59 -28.48
N SER A 15 -39.74 9.68 -29.81
CA SER A 15 -38.53 9.12 -30.45
C SER A 15 -37.25 9.84 -30.04
N ILE A 16 -37.30 11.18 -29.91
CA ILE A 16 -36.16 11.99 -29.44
C ILE A 16 -35.83 11.69 -27.96
N LEU A 17 -36.85 11.54 -27.12
CA LEU A 17 -36.68 11.15 -25.70
C LEU A 17 -36.09 9.73 -25.57
N LEU A 18 -36.58 8.76 -26.40
CA LEU A 18 -36.03 7.40 -26.40
C LEU A 18 -34.59 7.37 -26.94
N LEU A 19 -34.26 8.15 -27.97
CA LEU A 19 -32.88 8.27 -28.49
C LEU A 19 -31.96 8.96 -27.46
N GLY A 20 -32.47 9.96 -26.76
CA GLY A 20 -31.72 10.62 -25.66
C GLY A 20 -31.46 9.68 -24.48
N MET A 21 -32.43 8.83 -24.10
CA MET A 21 -32.22 7.80 -23.05
C MET A 21 -31.29 6.69 -23.49
N LEU A 22 -31.28 6.27 -24.77
CA LEU A 22 -30.33 5.30 -25.29
C LEU A 22 -28.89 5.87 -25.35
N LEU A 23 -28.72 7.15 -25.66
CA LEU A 23 -27.41 7.79 -25.69
C LEU A 23 -26.80 8.03 -24.29
N VAL A 24 -27.62 8.16 -23.25
CA VAL A 24 -27.17 8.28 -21.86
C VAL A 24 -26.77 6.91 -21.28
N SER A 25 -27.34 5.80 -21.80
CA SER A 25 -27.05 4.45 -21.30
C SER A 25 -25.78 3.80 -21.86
N THR A 26 -25.07 4.45 -22.79
CA THR A 26 -23.83 3.91 -23.39
C THR A 26 -22.56 4.68 -23.03
N MET A 27 -22.62 5.66 -22.12
CA MET A 27 -21.43 6.09 -21.42
C MET A 27 -21.09 5.07 -20.32
N SER A 28 -20.76 3.85 -20.73
CA SER A 28 -19.89 3.01 -19.94
C SER A 28 -18.56 3.79 -19.83
N PHE A 29 -18.39 4.53 -18.75
CA PHE A 29 -17.05 4.94 -18.34
C PHE A 29 -16.29 3.63 -18.21
N ALA A 30 -15.44 3.31 -19.18
CA ALA A 30 -14.39 2.34 -18.96
C ALA A 30 -13.68 2.86 -17.72
N GLN A 31 -13.94 2.24 -16.58
CA GLN A 31 -13.25 2.53 -15.34
C GLN A 31 -11.80 2.19 -15.65
N THR A 32 -10.98 3.23 -15.90
CA THR A 32 -9.56 3.05 -16.13
C THR A 32 -9.07 2.28 -14.91
N THR A 33 -8.62 1.05 -15.15
CA THR A 33 -8.08 0.20 -14.08
C THR A 33 -6.88 0.92 -13.51
N ARG A 34 -7.03 1.40 -12.26
CA ARG A 34 -5.95 2.08 -11.55
C ARG A 34 -4.82 1.12 -11.33
N THR A 35 -3.61 1.57 -11.57
CA THR A 35 -2.41 0.82 -11.23
C THR A 35 -1.95 1.19 -9.83
N VAL A 36 -1.58 0.18 -9.05
CA VAL A 36 -0.89 0.35 -7.78
C VAL A 36 0.58 0.09 -7.99
N TYR A 37 1.40 1.08 -7.73
CA TYR A 37 2.85 0.96 -7.74
C TYR A 37 3.33 0.80 -6.31
N CYS A 38 3.92 -0.37 -5.99
CA CYS A 38 4.49 -0.65 -4.68
C CYS A 38 6.01 -0.52 -4.77
N MET A 39 6.59 0.47 -4.09
CA MET A 39 8.02 0.76 -4.15
C MET A 39 8.72 0.40 -2.85
N GLY A 40 9.74 -0.48 -2.91
CA GLY A 40 10.47 -0.88 -1.72
C GLY A 40 11.57 -1.92 -1.95
N GLU A 41 12.13 -2.39 -0.84
CA GLU A 41 13.12 -3.46 -0.81
C GLU A 41 12.49 -4.83 -1.10
N THR A 42 13.34 -5.72 -1.60
CA THR A 42 13.08 -7.16 -1.71
C THR A 42 13.99 -7.91 -0.75
N VAL A 43 13.45 -8.88 -0.04
CA VAL A 43 14.18 -9.69 0.95
C VAL A 43 13.70 -11.13 0.88
N MET A 44 14.60 -12.10 1.03
CA MET A 44 14.23 -13.47 1.35
C MET A 44 14.25 -13.63 2.88
N ASP A 45 13.09 -13.70 3.51
CA ASP A 45 12.95 -13.89 4.95
C ASP A 45 13.01 -15.37 5.30
N ILE A 46 13.99 -15.80 6.10
CA ILE A 46 14.07 -17.15 6.65
C ILE A 46 13.66 -17.09 8.12
N LEU A 47 12.51 -17.69 8.44
CA LEU A 47 11.92 -17.68 9.77
C LEU A 47 12.47 -18.83 10.61
N PHE A 48 12.87 -18.50 11.84
CA PHE A 48 13.37 -19.45 12.82
C PHE A 48 12.50 -19.48 14.07
N ARG A 49 12.28 -20.69 14.60
CA ARG A 49 11.80 -20.89 15.98
C ARG A 49 12.88 -21.60 16.76
N GLY A 50 13.52 -20.90 17.71
CA GLY A 50 14.78 -21.34 18.30
C GLY A 50 15.86 -21.45 17.23
N SER A 51 16.47 -22.61 17.09
CA SER A 51 17.50 -22.90 16.08
C SER A 51 16.95 -23.53 14.79
N THR A 52 15.63 -23.80 14.72
CA THR A 52 15.03 -24.53 13.60
C THR A 52 14.42 -23.54 12.58
N PRO A 53 14.82 -23.59 11.30
CA PRO A 53 14.12 -22.85 10.24
C PRO A 53 12.75 -23.48 10.01
N ILE A 54 11.70 -22.65 9.95
CA ILE A 54 10.30 -23.09 9.83
C ILE A 54 9.61 -22.63 8.56
N ALA A 55 10.12 -21.57 7.93
CA ALA A 55 9.61 -21.05 6.66
C ALA A 55 10.68 -20.22 5.95
N ALA A 56 10.51 -20.05 4.64
CA ALA A 56 11.26 -19.08 3.83
C ALA A 56 10.27 -18.37 2.90
N ASN A 57 10.15 -17.05 3.04
CA ASN A 57 9.18 -16.24 2.31
C ASN A 57 9.89 -15.12 1.55
N ALA A 58 9.46 -14.86 0.32
CA ALA A 58 9.78 -13.59 -0.32
C ALA A 58 9.14 -12.47 0.50
N GLY A 59 9.88 -11.42 0.83
CA GLY A 59 9.46 -10.37 1.74
C GLY A 59 9.98 -8.99 1.34
N GLY A 60 9.69 -8.05 2.20
CA GLY A 60 9.87 -6.62 2.03
C GLY A 60 8.52 -5.94 2.20
N SER A 61 8.48 -4.81 2.92
CA SER A 61 7.20 -4.18 3.30
C SER A 61 6.29 -3.92 2.10
N ALA A 62 6.81 -3.24 1.08
CA ALA A 62 6.06 -2.96 -0.13
C ALA A 62 5.75 -4.22 -0.96
N LEU A 63 6.65 -5.22 -0.95
CA LEU A 63 6.45 -6.50 -1.63
C LEU A 63 5.28 -7.27 -1.00
N ASN A 64 5.23 -7.35 0.32
CA ASN A 64 4.12 -8.02 1.03
C ASN A 64 2.76 -7.40 0.67
N SER A 65 2.72 -6.07 0.61
CA SER A 65 1.52 -5.34 0.17
C SER A 65 1.17 -5.63 -1.30
N ALA A 66 2.17 -5.64 -2.19
CA ALA A 66 2.00 -5.90 -3.61
C ALA A 66 1.42 -7.30 -3.87
N VAL A 67 1.97 -8.33 -3.21
CA VAL A 67 1.50 -9.72 -3.31
C VAL A 67 0.04 -9.82 -2.87
N SER A 68 -0.32 -9.23 -1.75
CA SER A 68 -1.70 -9.26 -1.25
C SER A 68 -2.69 -8.57 -2.18
N LEU A 69 -2.30 -7.44 -2.77
CA LEU A 69 -3.08 -6.72 -3.77
C LEU A 69 -3.21 -7.51 -5.09
N GLY A 70 -2.12 -8.11 -5.56
CA GLY A 70 -2.14 -8.96 -6.76
C GLY A 70 -3.05 -10.18 -6.58
N ARG A 71 -3.00 -10.84 -5.40
CA ARG A 71 -3.89 -11.96 -5.06
C ARG A 71 -5.37 -11.61 -5.16
N VAL A 72 -5.78 -10.40 -4.79
CA VAL A 72 -7.19 -9.95 -4.94
C VAL A 72 -7.53 -9.43 -6.33
N GLY A 73 -6.59 -9.47 -7.27
CA GLY A 73 -6.81 -9.09 -8.66
C GLY A 73 -6.67 -7.59 -8.94
N ALA A 74 -6.04 -6.83 -8.05
CA ALA A 74 -5.66 -5.45 -8.34
C ALA A 74 -4.54 -5.44 -9.41
N HIS A 75 -4.51 -4.40 -10.24
CA HIS A 75 -3.41 -4.18 -11.18
C HIS A 75 -2.23 -3.57 -10.41
N VAL A 76 -1.16 -4.36 -10.24
CA VAL A 76 -0.02 -3.99 -9.38
C VAL A 76 1.29 -4.11 -10.13
N GLU A 77 2.15 -3.09 -10.01
CA GLU A 77 3.55 -3.10 -10.46
C GLU A 77 4.48 -2.92 -9.25
N PHE A 78 5.52 -3.72 -9.16
CA PHE A 78 6.53 -3.57 -8.12
C PHE A 78 7.74 -2.78 -8.63
N ILE A 79 8.19 -1.80 -7.83
CA ILE A 79 9.37 -0.98 -8.10
C ILE A 79 10.43 -1.31 -7.05
N GLY A 80 11.54 -1.88 -7.46
CA GLY A 80 12.59 -2.29 -6.52
C GLY A 80 13.80 -2.88 -7.20
N GLU A 81 14.66 -3.54 -6.44
CA GLU A 81 15.85 -4.21 -6.91
C GLU A 81 15.94 -5.64 -6.40
N VAL A 82 16.52 -6.52 -7.19
CA VAL A 82 16.99 -7.85 -6.80
C VAL A 82 18.42 -8.06 -7.29
N GLY A 83 19.16 -8.94 -6.66
CA GLY A 83 20.42 -9.42 -7.21
C GLY A 83 20.18 -10.26 -8.47
N ASN A 84 21.15 -10.27 -9.40
CA ASN A 84 21.11 -11.20 -10.52
C ASN A 84 21.61 -12.59 -10.09
N ASP A 85 20.89 -13.20 -9.14
CA ASP A 85 21.16 -14.50 -8.55
C ASP A 85 19.89 -15.37 -8.44
N SER A 86 20.05 -16.62 -8.00
CA SER A 86 18.92 -17.57 -7.88
C SER A 86 17.84 -17.08 -6.91
N THR A 87 18.22 -16.38 -5.83
CA THR A 87 17.27 -15.85 -4.85
C THR A 87 16.44 -14.71 -5.46
N GLY A 88 17.10 -13.81 -6.21
CA GLY A 88 16.41 -12.73 -6.93
C GLY A 88 15.47 -13.26 -8.00
N MET A 89 15.88 -14.28 -8.75
CA MET A 89 15.00 -14.91 -9.73
C MET A 89 13.79 -15.57 -9.07
N HIS A 90 13.98 -16.24 -7.93
CA HIS A 90 12.88 -16.81 -7.15
C HIS A 90 11.87 -15.74 -6.70
N ILE A 91 12.34 -14.59 -6.21
CA ILE A 91 11.46 -13.46 -5.82
C ILE A 91 10.69 -12.93 -7.03
N LEU A 92 11.33 -12.78 -8.19
CA LEU A 92 10.66 -12.31 -9.41
C LEU A 92 9.58 -13.27 -9.89
N ASP A 93 9.84 -14.56 -9.86
CA ASP A 93 8.86 -15.57 -10.25
C ASP A 93 7.70 -15.60 -9.25
N PHE A 94 7.98 -15.52 -7.95
CA PHE A 94 6.97 -15.43 -6.91
C PHE A 94 6.05 -14.20 -7.07
N LEU A 95 6.60 -13.03 -7.43
CA LEU A 95 5.81 -11.84 -7.73
C LEU A 95 4.85 -12.08 -8.92
N LYS A 96 5.35 -12.66 -10.01
CA LYS A 96 4.54 -12.98 -11.19
C LYS A 96 3.44 -13.99 -10.88
N ASP A 97 3.76 -15.05 -10.13
CA ASP A 97 2.80 -16.09 -9.71
C ASP A 97 1.66 -15.49 -8.86
N ASN A 98 1.93 -14.39 -8.16
CA ASN A 98 0.94 -13.63 -7.40
C ASN A 98 0.38 -12.41 -8.18
N HIS A 99 0.48 -12.43 -9.52
CA HIS A 99 -0.09 -11.40 -10.42
C HIS A 99 0.47 -9.98 -10.20
N VAL A 100 1.71 -9.86 -9.77
CA VAL A 100 2.43 -8.59 -9.62
C VAL A 100 3.36 -8.39 -10.79
N GLY A 101 3.22 -7.27 -11.50
CA GLY A 101 4.13 -6.87 -12.57
C GLY A 101 5.54 -6.56 -12.03
N THR A 102 6.55 -6.89 -12.81
CA THR A 102 7.96 -6.75 -12.45
C THR A 102 8.75 -5.87 -13.42
N SER A 103 8.04 -5.09 -14.24
CA SER A 103 8.65 -4.25 -15.30
C SER A 103 9.61 -3.19 -14.75
N TYR A 104 9.41 -2.79 -13.49
CA TYR A 104 10.22 -1.78 -12.80
C TYR A 104 11.17 -2.37 -11.75
N VAL A 105 11.37 -3.69 -11.76
CA VAL A 105 12.35 -4.35 -10.89
C VAL A 105 13.70 -4.41 -11.60
N HIS A 106 14.69 -3.76 -11.02
CA HIS A 106 16.06 -3.78 -11.54
C HIS A 106 16.82 -5.02 -11.04
N ARG A 107 17.43 -5.78 -11.95
CA ARG A 107 18.35 -6.86 -11.61
C ARG A 107 19.77 -6.31 -11.56
N CYS A 108 20.33 -6.25 -10.35
CA CYS A 108 21.64 -5.66 -10.11
C CYS A 108 22.74 -6.70 -10.32
N GLU A 109 23.63 -6.44 -11.28
CA GLU A 109 24.79 -7.29 -11.52
C GLU A 109 25.78 -7.22 -10.35
N GLY A 110 26.30 -8.39 -9.96
CA GLY A 110 27.29 -8.50 -8.89
C GLY A 110 26.79 -8.14 -7.49
N MET A 111 25.47 -7.98 -7.31
CA MET A 111 24.79 -7.85 -6.02
C MET A 111 24.14 -9.19 -5.65
N ARG A 112 24.27 -9.61 -4.42
CA ARG A 112 23.44 -10.70 -3.87
C ARG A 112 22.12 -10.14 -3.39
N THR A 113 21.05 -10.89 -3.65
CA THR A 113 19.72 -10.56 -3.12
C THR A 113 19.74 -10.59 -1.60
N THR A 114 19.11 -9.62 -0.97
CA THR A 114 19.07 -9.51 0.50
C THR A 114 18.36 -10.73 1.10
N VAL A 115 18.98 -11.27 2.15
CA VAL A 115 18.41 -12.33 2.98
C VAL A 115 18.28 -11.83 4.41
N SER A 116 17.18 -12.09 5.07
CA SER A 116 17.00 -11.88 6.49
C SER A 116 16.82 -13.19 7.25
N LEU A 117 17.33 -13.23 8.48
CA LEU A 117 17.00 -14.28 9.45
C LEU A 117 16.06 -13.66 10.47
N ALA A 118 14.82 -14.16 10.52
CA ALA A 118 13.77 -13.68 11.40
C ALA A 118 13.59 -14.70 12.54
N TYR A 119 13.99 -14.36 13.77
CA TYR A 119 13.86 -15.20 14.95
C TYR A 119 12.59 -14.84 15.71
N LEU A 120 11.64 -15.78 15.75
CA LEU A 120 10.38 -15.62 16.48
C LEU A 120 10.59 -15.91 17.98
N ASN A 121 10.13 -14.98 18.82
CA ASN A 121 10.05 -15.18 20.27
C ASN A 121 8.75 -15.95 20.64
N GLU A 122 8.54 -16.18 21.96
CA GLU A 122 7.36 -16.87 22.50
C GLU A 122 6.02 -16.15 22.19
N ARG A 123 6.05 -14.86 21.85
CA ARG A 123 4.89 -14.06 21.44
C ARG A 123 4.71 -13.95 19.93
N ASN A 124 5.52 -14.72 19.16
CA ASN A 124 5.60 -14.67 17.71
C ASN A 124 6.01 -13.29 17.15
N ASP A 125 6.71 -12.45 17.96
CA ASP A 125 7.35 -11.25 17.46
C ASP A 125 8.73 -11.62 16.89
N ALA A 126 9.09 -11.04 15.74
CA ALA A 126 10.36 -11.33 15.07
C ALA A 126 11.47 -10.33 15.43
N SER A 127 12.67 -10.86 15.69
CA SER A 127 13.92 -10.09 15.63
C SER A 127 14.69 -10.46 14.37
N TYR A 128 15.31 -9.46 13.71
CA TYR A 128 15.88 -9.62 12.38
C TYR A 128 17.39 -9.43 12.37
N VAL A 129 18.06 -10.28 11.58
CA VAL A 129 19.45 -10.09 11.13
C VAL A 129 19.46 -10.04 9.61
N PHE A 130 19.98 -8.97 9.01
CA PHE A 130 19.99 -8.77 7.56
C PHE A 130 21.37 -9.02 6.97
N PHE A 131 21.41 -9.73 5.86
CA PHE A 131 22.58 -9.91 5.00
C PHE A 131 22.29 -9.17 3.69
N MET A 132 22.83 -7.97 3.57
CA MET A 132 22.58 -7.07 2.44
C MET A 132 23.88 -6.73 1.72
N ASP A 133 23.83 -6.79 0.41
CA ASP A 133 24.87 -6.23 -0.44
C ASP A 133 24.49 -4.80 -0.86
N THR A 134 25.52 -4.12 -1.34
CA THR A 134 25.39 -2.78 -1.89
C THR A 134 25.50 -2.89 -3.42
N PRO A 135 24.49 -2.51 -4.21
CA PRO A 135 24.64 -2.43 -5.66
C PRO A 135 25.83 -1.54 -6.00
N LYS A 136 26.69 -1.99 -6.92
CA LYS A 136 27.81 -1.19 -7.42
C LYS A 136 27.32 -0.09 -8.36
N ASP A 137 26.30 -0.42 -9.15
CA ASP A 137 25.61 0.51 -10.02
C ASP A 137 24.55 1.24 -9.21
N GLY A 138 24.38 2.53 -9.49
CA GLY A 138 23.32 3.32 -8.82
C GLY A 138 21.94 2.73 -9.07
N PRO A 139 20.91 3.14 -8.29
CA PRO A 139 19.55 2.67 -8.50
C PRO A 139 19.07 3.03 -9.92
N SER A 140 18.28 2.13 -10.53
CA SER A 140 17.68 2.38 -11.85
C SER A 140 16.94 3.72 -11.87
N ALA A 141 17.23 4.56 -12.86
CA ALA A 141 16.58 5.87 -13.02
C ALA A 141 15.24 5.77 -13.77
N VAL A 142 14.63 4.60 -13.85
CA VAL A 142 13.34 4.40 -14.53
C VAL A 142 12.20 4.60 -13.54
N ALA A 143 11.27 5.50 -13.88
CA ALA A 143 10.02 5.69 -13.17
C ALA A 143 8.84 5.32 -14.08
N PRO A 144 7.73 4.79 -13.51
CA PRO A 144 6.51 4.51 -14.25
C PRO A 144 5.88 5.75 -14.88
N ASP A 145 5.07 5.53 -15.92
CA ASP A 145 4.15 6.55 -16.42
C ASP A 145 2.84 6.44 -15.62
N PHE A 146 2.74 7.24 -14.57
CA PHE A 146 1.55 7.30 -13.74
C PHE A 146 0.37 7.93 -14.47
N HIS A 147 -0.83 7.48 -14.14
CA HIS A 147 -2.07 8.11 -14.53
C HIS A 147 -2.75 8.71 -13.29
N LYS A 148 -3.71 9.61 -13.55
CA LYS A 148 -4.49 10.23 -12.49
C LYS A 148 -5.19 9.18 -11.63
N ASP A 149 -5.11 9.36 -10.31
CA ASP A 149 -5.68 8.49 -9.30
C ASP A 149 -5.05 7.07 -9.24
N ASP A 150 -3.96 6.78 -9.97
CA ASP A 150 -3.09 5.65 -9.66
C ASP A 150 -2.60 5.78 -8.21
N ILE A 151 -2.04 4.72 -7.66
CA ILE A 151 -1.62 4.73 -6.24
C ILE A 151 -0.15 4.37 -6.16
N LEU A 152 0.65 5.22 -5.50
CA LEU A 152 2.02 4.93 -5.12
C LEU A 152 2.07 4.58 -3.63
N LEU A 153 2.36 3.33 -3.30
CA LEU A 153 2.73 2.89 -1.96
C LEU A 153 4.24 2.89 -1.83
N LEU A 154 4.77 3.63 -0.87
CA LEU A 154 6.18 3.60 -0.52
C LEU A 154 6.35 3.77 1.00
N GLY A 155 7.51 3.35 1.51
CA GLY A 155 7.75 3.46 2.95
C GLY A 155 9.03 2.78 3.39
N SER A 156 9.07 2.45 4.66
CA SER A 156 10.16 1.80 5.36
C SER A 156 11.51 2.55 5.22
N PHE A 157 12.59 1.91 5.57
CA PHE A 157 13.94 2.46 5.38
C PHE A 157 14.25 2.72 3.89
N TYR A 158 13.64 1.94 2.97
CA TYR A 158 13.87 2.12 1.53
C TYR A 158 13.56 3.53 1.04
N ALA A 159 12.41 4.08 1.45
CA ALA A 159 11.94 5.40 1.03
C ALA A 159 12.83 6.55 1.52
N VAL A 160 13.55 6.37 2.62
CA VAL A 160 14.37 7.41 3.27
C VAL A 160 15.86 7.12 3.26
N ASN A 161 16.27 5.98 2.69
CA ASN A 161 17.67 5.63 2.54
C ASN A 161 18.36 6.61 1.58
N PRO A 162 19.43 7.31 2.02
CA PRO A 162 20.15 8.27 1.16
C PRO A 162 20.59 7.70 -0.19
N ARG A 163 20.84 6.39 -0.28
CA ARG A 163 21.24 5.71 -1.52
C ARG A 163 20.14 5.64 -2.56
N ASN A 164 18.88 5.52 -2.11
CA ASN A 164 17.71 5.40 -2.98
C ASN A 164 17.12 6.77 -3.33
N ARG A 165 17.64 7.84 -2.72
CA ARG A 165 17.06 9.18 -2.75
C ARG A 165 16.70 9.64 -4.16
N GLN A 166 17.64 9.57 -5.09
CA GLN A 166 17.43 10.03 -6.46
C GLN A 166 16.28 9.28 -7.15
N ARG A 167 16.21 7.95 -6.98
CA ARG A 167 15.15 7.13 -7.55
C ARG A 167 13.80 7.41 -6.89
N VAL A 168 13.80 7.46 -5.55
CA VAL A 168 12.57 7.74 -4.78
C VAL A 168 12.00 9.11 -5.15
N GLU A 169 12.82 10.15 -5.21
CA GLU A 169 12.41 11.50 -5.61
C GLU A 169 11.88 11.52 -7.05
N LEU A 170 12.54 10.83 -7.99
CA LEU A 170 12.07 10.73 -9.37
C LEU A 170 10.67 10.12 -9.48
N VAL A 171 10.45 8.96 -8.82
CA VAL A 171 9.18 8.24 -8.84
C VAL A 171 8.09 9.06 -8.14
N LEU A 172 8.39 9.64 -6.97
CA LEU A 172 7.47 10.44 -6.19
C LEU A 172 7.03 11.70 -6.95
N ASN A 173 7.96 12.43 -7.57
CA ASN A 173 7.66 13.63 -8.35
C ASN A 173 6.74 13.29 -9.54
N LYS A 174 7.05 12.23 -10.30
CA LYS A 174 6.19 11.78 -11.39
C LYS A 174 4.78 11.41 -10.91
N ALA A 175 4.66 10.66 -9.81
CA ALA A 175 3.36 10.32 -9.23
C ALA A 175 2.56 11.58 -8.88
N ARG A 176 3.19 12.56 -8.23
CA ARG A 176 2.55 13.84 -7.85
C ARG A 176 2.12 14.66 -9.06
N GLU A 177 2.99 14.80 -10.07
CA GLU A 177 2.72 15.55 -11.31
C GLU A 177 1.49 15.00 -12.05
N GLN A 178 1.28 13.69 -12.02
CA GLN A 178 0.15 13.03 -12.68
C GLN A 178 -1.11 12.90 -11.81
N GLY A 179 -1.05 13.37 -10.55
CA GLY A 179 -2.20 13.31 -9.63
C GLY A 179 -2.49 11.90 -9.12
N ALA A 180 -1.47 11.08 -8.97
CA ALA A 180 -1.57 9.80 -8.27
C ALA A 180 -1.72 10.01 -6.76
N ILE A 181 -2.36 9.06 -6.08
CA ILE A 181 -2.46 9.01 -4.62
C ILE A 181 -1.12 8.51 -4.07
N VAL A 182 -0.52 9.26 -3.17
CA VAL A 182 0.70 8.86 -2.47
C VAL A 182 0.36 8.37 -1.06
N TYR A 183 0.61 7.08 -0.81
CA TYR A 183 0.46 6.43 0.48
C TYR A 183 1.84 6.16 1.08
N TYR A 184 2.18 6.84 2.16
CA TYR A 184 3.47 6.70 2.84
C TYR A 184 3.32 5.92 4.15
N ASP A 185 3.99 4.76 4.24
CA ASP A 185 4.13 4.00 5.49
C ASP A 185 5.50 4.27 6.12
N VAL A 186 5.51 4.90 7.30
CA VAL A 186 6.75 5.24 8.00
C VAL A 186 7.61 4.01 8.26
N ASN A 187 7.06 2.97 8.84
CA ASN A 187 7.61 1.61 9.03
C ASN A 187 9.14 1.56 9.23
N LEU A 188 9.65 2.39 10.14
CA LEU A 188 11.08 2.48 10.41
C LEU A 188 11.45 1.60 11.61
N ARG A 189 12.24 0.56 11.35
CA ARG A 189 12.64 -0.43 12.38
C ARG A 189 13.72 0.11 13.30
N SER A 190 13.74 -0.38 14.57
CA SER A 190 14.70 0.02 15.60
C SER A 190 16.18 0.00 15.19
N PRO A 191 16.70 -0.94 14.34
CA PRO A 191 18.09 -0.90 13.90
C PRO A 191 18.50 0.41 13.20
N HIS A 192 17.53 1.13 12.61
CA HIS A 192 17.80 2.41 11.94
C HIS A 192 17.71 3.63 12.88
N ALA A 193 17.38 3.45 14.17
CA ALA A 193 17.18 4.56 15.12
C ALA A 193 18.41 5.46 15.26
N SER A 194 19.63 4.89 15.21
CA SER A 194 20.88 5.67 15.27
C SER A 194 21.08 6.61 14.07
N MET A 195 20.41 6.34 12.96
CA MET A 195 20.48 7.15 11.73
C MET A 195 19.42 8.26 11.69
N LEU A 196 18.47 8.30 12.63
CA LEU A 196 17.33 9.24 12.62
C LEU A 196 17.71 10.69 12.37
N PRO A 197 18.76 11.29 12.99
CA PRO A 197 19.11 12.67 12.70
C PRO A 197 19.42 12.94 11.22
N LYS A 198 19.93 11.93 10.51
CA LYS A 198 20.23 12.01 9.07
C LYS A 198 19.00 11.71 8.20
N LEU A 199 18.05 10.92 8.72
CA LEU A 199 16.85 10.49 7.98
C LEU A 199 15.67 11.45 8.15
N MET A 200 15.60 12.23 9.24
CA MET A 200 14.48 13.13 9.53
C MET A 200 14.11 14.08 8.38
N PRO A 201 15.06 14.72 7.66
CA PRO A 201 14.69 15.55 6.52
C PRO A 201 13.96 14.78 5.42
N ALA A 202 14.38 13.54 5.13
CA ALA A 202 13.72 12.68 4.14
C ALA A 202 12.36 12.20 4.65
N ILE A 203 12.23 11.80 5.91
CA ILE A 203 10.96 11.43 6.54
C ILE A 203 9.95 12.58 6.45
N THR A 204 10.38 13.80 6.80
CA THR A 204 9.54 15.01 6.73
C THR A 204 9.11 15.29 5.29
N ASN A 205 10.03 15.17 4.33
CA ASN A 205 9.70 15.33 2.91
C ASN A 205 8.68 14.28 2.45
N MET A 206 8.84 13.00 2.81
CA MET A 206 7.87 11.95 2.47
C MET A 206 6.49 12.27 3.04
N MET A 207 6.39 12.67 4.31
CA MET A 207 5.12 13.07 4.93
C MET A 207 4.47 14.26 4.21
N SER A 208 5.26 15.25 3.76
CA SER A 208 4.72 16.44 3.07
C SER A 208 4.22 16.16 1.66
N GLN A 209 4.69 15.07 1.04
CA GLN A 209 4.28 14.65 -0.30
C GLN A 209 3.15 13.61 -0.29
N ALA A 210 2.83 13.05 0.87
CA ALA A 210 1.82 12.01 1.01
C ALA A 210 0.39 12.56 1.07
N ASP A 211 -0.55 11.85 0.48
CA ASP A 211 -1.99 12.05 0.68
C ASP A 211 -2.48 11.30 1.92
N VAL A 212 -1.81 10.19 2.28
CA VAL A 212 -2.04 9.42 3.51
C VAL A 212 -0.70 9.06 4.12
N VAL A 213 -0.51 9.38 5.40
CA VAL A 213 0.62 8.90 6.21
C VAL A 213 0.11 7.79 7.13
N ARG A 214 0.80 6.66 7.14
CA ARG A 214 0.53 5.60 8.12
C ARG A 214 1.78 5.37 8.98
N ALA A 215 1.57 5.19 10.28
CA ALA A 215 2.61 4.74 11.19
C ALA A 215 2.02 3.80 12.25
N SER A 216 2.84 2.88 12.77
CA SER A 216 2.49 2.10 13.95
C SER A 216 2.86 2.84 15.23
N ARG A 217 2.32 2.41 16.38
CA ARG A 217 2.78 2.85 17.71
C ARG A 217 4.29 2.64 17.89
N GLY A 218 4.83 1.57 17.29
CA GLY A 218 6.27 1.29 17.30
C GLY A 218 7.07 2.33 16.53
N ASP A 219 6.57 2.73 15.35
CA ASP A 219 7.21 3.78 14.55
C ASP A 219 7.19 5.12 15.28
N LEU A 220 6.06 5.47 15.93
CA LEU A 220 5.99 6.70 16.73
C LEU A 220 7.05 6.72 17.82
N ARG A 221 7.23 5.61 18.54
CA ARG A 221 8.28 5.49 19.56
C ARG A 221 9.67 5.62 18.96
N THR A 222 9.92 4.95 17.83
CA THR A 222 11.24 4.95 17.19
C THR A 222 11.58 6.30 16.62
N VAL A 223 10.67 6.94 15.88
CA VAL A 223 10.94 8.16 15.09
C VAL A 223 10.77 9.42 15.94
N PHE A 224 9.75 9.47 16.80
CA PHE A 224 9.37 10.69 17.53
C PHE A 224 9.57 10.58 19.04
N GLY A 225 10.07 9.43 19.55
CA GLY A 225 10.36 9.24 20.98
C GLY A 225 9.13 9.11 21.88
N THR A 226 7.93 9.04 21.32
CA THR A 226 6.66 8.93 22.07
C THR A 226 5.73 7.91 21.40
N THR A 227 4.70 7.48 22.14
CA THR A 227 3.59 6.65 21.59
C THR A 227 2.28 7.42 21.55
N ASP A 228 2.29 8.70 21.90
CA ASP A 228 1.13 9.57 21.87
C ASP A 228 0.88 10.07 20.45
N ALA A 229 -0.06 9.42 19.77
CA ALA A 229 -0.42 9.75 18.40
C ALA A 229 -1.07 11.13 18.27
N ASP A 230 -1.79 11.62 19.29
CA ASP A 230 -2.40 12.95 19.28
C ASP A 230 -1.32 14.03 19.22
N SER A 231 -0.35 13.96 20.13
CA SER A 231 0.77 14.92 20.16
C SER A 231 1.57 14.89 18.86
N VAL A 232 1.90 13.70 18.32
CA VAL A 232 2.66 13.57 17.08
C VAL A 232 1.86 14.12 15.90
N TYR A 233 0.56 13.80 15.80
CA TYR A 233 -0.27 14.33 14.73
C TYR A 233 -0.29 15.85 14.74
N HIS A 234 -0.69 16.47 15.85
CA HIS A 234 -0.89 17.92 15.90
C HIS A 234 0.41 18.71 15.76
N ALA A 235 1.51 18.24 16.38
CA ALA A 235 2.77 18.95 16.37
C ALA A 235 3.60 18.75 15.10
N ILE A 236 3.49 17.59 14.44
CA ILE A 236 4.44 17.18 13.40
C ILE A 236 3.75 16.83 12.09
N ILE A 237 2.71 15.95 12.11
CA ILE A 237 2.15 15.40 10.87
C ILE A 237 1.11 16.34 10.25
N ALA A 238 0.17 16.89 11.03
CA ALA A 238 -0.92 17.71 10.51
C ALA A 238 -0.49 18.93 9.65
N PRO A 239 0.64 19.60 9.95
CA PRO A 239 1.17 20.65 9.08
C PRO A 239 1.65 20.15 7.71
N LEU A 240 1.93 18.84 7.57
CA LEU A 240 2.51 18.20 6.38
C LEU A 240 1.46 17.38 5.61
N CYS A 241 0.68 16.58 6.33
CA CYS A 241 -0.36 15.70 5.78
C CYS A 241 -1.58 15.67 6.72
N LYS A 242 -2.77 15.86 6.16
CA LYS A 242 -4.01 15.90 6.95
C LYS A 242 -4.50 14.52 7.36
N GLN A 243 -4.27 13.50 6.53
CA GLN A 243 -4.72 12.13 6.76
C GLN A 243 -3.59 11.32 7.38
N PHE A 244 -3.78 10.97 8.64
CA PHE A 244 -2.83 10.13 9.37
C PHE A 244 -3.55 8.92 9.98
N VAL A 245 -2.98 7.74 9.74
CA VAL A 245 -3.49 6.46 10.25
C VAL A 245 -2.45 5.88 11.22
N CYS A 246 -2.82 5.78 12.50
CA CYS A 246 -1.96 5.21 13.53
C CYS A 246 -2.48 3.82 13.95
N THR A 247 -1.72 2.76 13.65
CA THR A 247 -2.04 1.40 14.09
C THR A 247 -1.42 1.11 15.46
N ARG A 248 -2.24 0.53 16.38
CA ARG A 248 -1.84 0.24 17.76
C ARG A 248 -1.90 -1.27 18.08
N GLY A 249 -1.59 -2.10 17.09
CA GLY A 249 -1.65 -3.55 17.21
C GLY A 249 -3.08 -4.04 17.46
N ALA A 250 -3.30 -4.84 18.49
CA ALA A 250 -4.62 -5.40 18.83
C ALA A 250 -5.56 -4.42 19.55
N ASP A 251 -5.11 -3.19 19.89
CA ASP A 251 -5.93 -2.24 20.66
C ASP A 251 -6.91 -1.51 19.75
N ALA A 252 -6.40 -0.72 18.82
CA ALA A 252 -7.22 0.05 17.89
C ALA A 252 -6.40 0.58 16.71
N VAL A 253 -7.09 1.11 15.71
CA VAL A 253 -6.55 2.00 14.68
C VAL A 253 -7.16 3.38 14.90
N THR A 254 -6.31 4.41 15.02
CA THR A 254 -6.74 5.81 15.10
C THR A 254 -6.52 6.49 13.77
N VAL A 255 -7.57 7.06 13.20
CA VAL A 255 -7.51 7.89 11.99
C VAL A 255 -7.67 9.35 12.39
N PHE A 256 -6.72 10.17 11.96
CA PHE A 256 -6.76 11.62 12.09
C PHE A 256 -7.01 12.23 10.72
N THR A 257 -7.88 13.24 10.69
CA THR A 257 -8.23 13.99 9.48
C THR A 257 -8.34 15.48 9.83
N GLY A 258 -8.53 16.33 8.83
CA GLY A 258 -8.86 17.75 9.06
C GLY A 258 -10.15 17.97 9.85
N LYS A 259 -11.02 16.95 9.98
CA LYS A 259 -12.29 17.00 10.73
C LYS A 259 -12.18 16.46 12.16
N GLY A 260 -11.05 15.93 12.56
CA GLY A 260 -10.83 15.34 13.88
C GLY A 260 -10.28 13.93 13.82
N LYS A 261 -10.41 13.19 14.94
CA LYS A 261 -9.95 11.81 15.05
C LYS A 261 -11.09 10.84 15.28
N THR A 262 -10.89 9.60 14.82
CA THR A 262 -11.81 8.47 15.06
C THR A 262 -10.98 7.23 15.40
N ASP A 263 -11.35 6.54 16.48
CA ASP A 263 -10.79 5.25 16.85
C ASP A 263 -11.65 4.11 16.31
N TYR A 264 -11.00 3.16 15.64
CA TYR A 264 -11.60 1.94 15.14
C TYR A 264 -11.08 0.75 15.96
N PRO A 265 -11.94 0.06 16.70
CA PRO A 265 -11.53 -1.10 17.50
C PRO A 265 -11.07 -2.24 16.60
N VAL A 266 -10.04 -2.95 17.03
CA VAL A 266 -9.52 -4.14 16.34
C VAL A 266 -10.15 -5.39 16.92
N LYS A 267 -10.71 -6.25 16.06
CA LYS A 267 -11.25 -7.54 16.49
C LYS A 267 -10.12 -8.46 16.94
N LYS A 268 -10.26 -9.05 18.11
CA LYS A 268 -9.32 -10.06 18.64
C LYS A 268 -9.32 -11.32 17.78
N ILE A 269 -8.14 -11.81 17.47
CA ILE A 269 -7.90 -13.06 16.73
C ILE A 269 -6.87 -13.91 17.44
N THR A 270 -6.78 -15.19 17.09
CA THR A 270 -5.66 -16.03 17.47
C THR A 270 -4.52 -15.81 16.50
N THR A 271 -3.44 -15.18 16.97
CA THR A 271 -2.30 -14.79 16.14
C THR A 271 -1.31 -15.96 15.99
N VAL A 272 -0.92 -16.26 14.78
CA VAL A 272 0.15 -17.21 14.41
C VAL A 272 1.47 -16.48 14.21
N SER A 273 1.43 -15.34 13.51
CA SER A 273 2.58 -14.46 13.26
C SER A 273 2.10 -13.01 13.18
N THR A 274 2.94 -12.05 13.57
CA THR A 274 2.67 -10.60 13.35
C THR A 274 3.48 -10.02 12.19
N ILE A 275 4.29 -10.85 11.53
CA ILE A 275 5.08 -10.42 10.36
C ILE A 275 4.13 -10.09 9.22
N GLY A 276 4.37 -8.97 8.55
CA GLY A 276 3.52 -8.52 7.45
C GLY A 276 2.18 -7.89 7.86
N ALA A 277 1.80 -7.87 9.15
CA ALA A 277 0.52 -7.32 9.60
C ALA A 277 0.30 -5.86 9.16
N GLY A 278 1.34 -5.02 9.28
CA GLY A 278 1.30 -3.61 8.85
C GLY A 278 1.23 -3.48 7.33
N ASP A 279 1.99 -4.32 6.62
CA ASP A 279 2.05 -4.32 5.16
C ASP A 279 0.71 -4.73 4.56
N ASN A 280 0.05 -5.73 5.18
CA ASN A 280 -1.29 -6.16 4.78
C ASN A 280 -2.38 -5.17 5.20
N PHE A 281 -2.20 -4.43 6.29
CA PHE A 281 -3.05 -3.29 6.60
C PHE A 281 -3.01 -2.26 5.46
N ASN A 282 -1.82 -1.92 4.97
CA ASN A 282 -1.65 -1.00 3.83
C ASN A 282 -2.32 -1.54 2.57
N ALA A 283 -2.12 -2.84 2.26
CA ALA A 283 -2.75 -3.48 1.11
C ALA A 283 -4.28 -3.43 1.20
N GLY A 284 -4.86 -3.76 2.36
CA GLY A 284 -6.31 -3.70 2.57
C GLY A 284 -6.87 -2.27 2.52
N PHE A 285 -6.12 -1.27 2.98
CA PHE A 285 -6.49 0.13 2.85
C PHE A 285 -6.53 0.56 1.37
N ILE A 286 -5.49 0.21 0.61
CA ILE A 286 -5.39 0.49 -0.83
C ILE A 286 -6.49 -0.25 -1.61
N TYR A 287 -6.74 -1.52 -1.29
CA TYR A 287 -7.88 -2.26 -1.83
C TYR A 287 -9.20 -1.51 -1.60
N GLY A 288 -9.42 -0.98 -0.40
CA GLY A 288 -10.57 -0.17 -0.08
C GLY A 288 -10.67 1.14 -0.89
N LEU A 289 -9.54 1.82 -1.15
CA LEU A 289 -9.49 3.00 -2.01
C LEU A 289 -9.94 2.67 -3.44
N ILE A 290 -9.43 1.56 -3.99
CA ILE A 290 -9.78 1.10 -5.34
C ILE A 290 -11.27 0.72 -5.40
N HIS A 291 -11.71 -0.10 -4.46
CA HIS A 291 -13.07 -0.66 -4.47
C HIS A 291 -14.15 0.42 -4.31
N GLN A 292 -13.87 1.48 -3.53
CA GLN A 292 -14.77 2.62 -3.38
C GLN A 292 -14.58 3.69 -4.46
N GLY A 293 -13.63 3.54 -5.38
CA GLY A 293 -13.34 4.54 -6.40
C GLY A 293 -12.87 5.89 -5.82
N ILE A 294 -12.23 5.87 -4.63
CA ILE A 294 -11.78 7.10 -3.96
C ILE A 294 -10.64 7.72 -4.73
N THR A 295 -10.81 8.97 -5.16
CA THR A 295 -9.84 9.76 -5.90
C THR A 295 -8.90 10.54 -4.98
N GLN A 296 -7.76 10.98 -5.50
CA GLN A 296 -6.82 11.86 -4.80
C GLN A 296 -7.52 13.15 -4.34
N LYS A 297 -8.37 13.72 -5.20
CA LYS A 297 -9.15 14.93 -4.86
C LYS A 297 -10.12 14.71 -3.70
N GLN A 298 -10.74 13.53 -3.60
CA GLN A 298 -11.64 13.20 -2.49
C GLN A 298 -10.86 13.06 -1.18
N LEU A 299 -9.69 12.41 -1.18
CA LEU A 299 -8.81 12.36 -0.02
C LEU A 299 -8.42 13.77 0.46
N ALA A 300 -8.02 14.65 -0.45
CA ALA A 300 -7.62 16.02 -0.12
C ALA A 300 -8.76 16.85 0.53
N ASN A 301 -10.04 16.52 0.23
CA ASN A 301 -11.22 17.23 0.74
C ASN A 301 -11.90 16.52 1.93
N ASP A 302 -11.24 15.57 2.54
CA ASP A 302 -11.74 14.68 3.58
C ASP A 302 -12.92 13.77 3.14
N LEU A 303 -12.79 12.50 3.46
CA LEU A 303 -13.80 11.50 3.17
C LEU A 303 -14.97 11.57 4.16
N ALA A 304 -16.12 11.01 3.75
CA ALA A 304 -17.22 10.78 4.66
C ALA A 304 -16.86 9.69 5.70
N ALA A 305 -17.46 9.76 6.89
CA ALA A 305 -17.21 8.78 7.97
C ALA A 305 -17.47 7.32 7.52
N ALA A 306 -18.47 7.10 6.66
CA ALA A 306 -18.77 5.79 6.11
C ALA A 306 -17.65 5.26 5.20
N GLN A 307 -17.00 6.14 4.42
CA GLN A 307 -15.86 5.77 3.57
C GLN A 307 -14.65 5.39 4.42
N TRP A 308 -14.32 6.18 5.44
CA TRP A 308 -13.27 5.85 6.40
C TRP A 308 -13.52 4.50 7.08
N LYS A 309 -14.76 4.27 7.57
CA LYS A 309 -15.13 2.99 8.18
C LYS A 309 -14.93 1.81 7.24
N SER A 310 -15.24 1.97 5.96
CA SER A 310 -15.05 0.92 4.95
C SER A 310 -13.56 0.69 4.63
N LEU A 311 -12.74 1.76 4.54
CA LEU A 311 -11.29 1.65 4.38
C LEU A 311 -10.66 0.88 5.54
N GLU A 312 -11.00 1.28 6.77
CA GLU A 312 -10.50 0.64 7.98
C GLU A 312 -10.92 -0.83 8.10
N HIS A 313 -12.17 -1.15 7.71
CA HIS A 313 -12.64 -2.53 7.69
C HIS A 313 -11.82 -3.39 6.73
N SER A 314 -11.56 -2.92 5.51
CA SER A 314 -10.73 -3.63 4.53
C SER A 314 -9.29 -3.77 5.01
N ALA A 315 -8.71 -2.72 5.58
CA ALA A 315 -7.35 -2.71 6.11
C ALA A 315 -7.18 -3.73 7.25
N GLN A 316 -8.12 -3.74 8.20
CA GLN A 316 -8.11 -4.70 9.31
C GLN A 316 -8.35 -6.13 8.84
N LEU A 317 -9.22 -6.37 7.85
CA LEU A 317 -9.50 -7.69 7.30
C LEU A 317 -8.22 -8.34 6.72
N PHE A 318 -7.46 -7.60 5.91
CA PHE A 318 -6.22 -8.08 5.33
C PHE A 318 -5.16 -8.33 6.41
N SER A 319 -4.98 -7.38 7.32
CA SER A 319 -4.03 -7.51 8.43
C SER A 319 -4.34 -8.71 9.34
N GLN A 320 -5.61 -8.95 9.66
CA GLN A 320 -6.05 -10.06 10.50
C GLN A 320 -5.84 -11.40 9.81
N ASP A 321 -6.18 -11.53 8.52
CA ASP A 321 -5.97 -12.74 7.77
C ASP A 321 -4.47 -13.08 7.71
N CYS A 322 -3.60 -12.14 7.39
CA CYS A 322 -2.15 -12.33 7.42
C CYS A 322 -1.68 -12.83 8.81
N CYS A 323 -2.16 -12.23 9.89
CA CYS A 323 -1.78 -12.63 11.25
C CYS A 323 -2.19 -14.06 11.65
N MET A 324 -3.11 -14.68 10.96
CA MET A 324 -3.55 -16.07 11.20
C MET A 324 -2.71 -17.10 10.46
N HIS A 325 -1.69 -16.69 9.70
CA HIS A 325 -0.81 -17.55 8.91
C HIS A 325 0.67 -17.26 9.19
N LEU A 326 1.57 -18.12 8.67
CA LEU A 326 3.03 -17.91 8.71
C LEU A 326 3.52 -17.07 7.52
N ASP A 327 2.71 -16.95 6.47
CA ASP A 327 3.02 -16.17 5.29
C ASP A 327 2.95 -14.68 5.61
N ASN A 328 3.71 -13.88 4.86
CA ASN A 328 3.74 -12.42 5.02
C ASN A 328 2.60 -11.70 4.25
N TYR A 329 1.64 -12.43 3.69
CA TYR A 329 0.58 -11.95 2.80
C TYR A 329 -0.78 -12.53 3.22
N ILE A 330 -1.87 -12.00 2.64
CA ILE A 330 -3.19 -12.60 2.83
C ILE A 330 -3.26 -14.00 2.24
N SER A 331 -4.11 -14.85 2.81
CA SER A 331 -4.35 -16.19 2.31
C SER A 331 -5.05 -16.17 0.92
N GLU A 332 -4.81 -17.21 0.13
CA GLU A 332 -5.55 -17.42 -1.13
C GLU A 332 -7.06 -17.56 -0.86
N GLY A 333 -7.43 -18.16 0.27
CA GLY A 333 -8.83 -18.31 0.65
C GLY A 333 -9.55 -16.98 0.89
N LEU A 334 -8.89 -15.95 1.47
CA LEU A 334 -9.45 -14.60 1.55
C LEU A 334 -9.49 -13.95 0.18
N ALA A 335 -8.41 -14.07 -0.60
CA ALA A 335 -8.33 -13.48 -1.93
C ALA A 335 -9.45 -13.97 -2.85
N ASP A 336 -9.72 -15.26 -2.87
CA ASP A 336 -10.78 -15.85 -3.69
C ASP A 336 -12.19 -15.38 -3.28
N LYS A 337 -12.44 -15.28 -1.96
CA LYS A 337 -13.70 -14.70 -1.45
C LYS A 337 -13.91 -13.26 -1.92
N LEU A 338 -12.86 -12.43 -1.89
CA LEU A 338 -12.94 -11.02 -2.31
C LEU A 338 -13.14 -10.90 -3.82
N LYS A 339 -12.44 -11.70 -4.63
CA LYS A 339 -12.64 -11.77 -6.10
C LYS A 339 -14.06 -12.21 -6.47
N ALA A 340 -14.63 -13.18 -5.75
CA ALA A 340 -15.99 -13.65 -5.99
C ALA A 340 -17.05 -12.57 -5.69
N ASN A 341 -16.82 -11.74 -4.67
CA ASN A 341 -17.72 -10.65 -4.30
C ASN A 341 -17.65 -9.45 -5.27
N SER A 342 -16.51 -9.21 -5.90
CA SER A 342 -16.33 -8.13 -6.89
C SER A 342 -16.99 -8.41 -8.25
N LYS A 343 -17.41 -9.67 -8.50
CA LYS A 343 -18.10 -10.10 -9.73
C LYS A 343 -19.64 -10.07 -9.63
N LYS A 344 -20.18 -9.79 -8.44
CA LYS A 344 -21.61 -9.62 -8.18
C LYS A 344 -22.01 -8.17 -8.16
#